data_6033c22e685512decbe88503f3539566
#
_entry.id   6033c22e685512decbe88503f3539566
#
_cell.length_a   1.000
_cell.length_b   1.000
_cell.length_c   1.000
_cell.angle_alpha   90.00
_cell.angle_beta   90.00
_cell.angle_gamma   90.00
#
_symmetry.space_group_name_H-M   'P 1'
#
loop_
_entity.id
_entity.type
_entity.pdbx_description
1 polymer ?
#
loop_
_entity_poly.entity_id
_entity_poly.type
_entity_poly.pdbx_seq_one_letter_code
_entity_poly.pdbx_strand_id
1 'polypeptide(L)'
;LVTIGVLALVKIKSKNNKFYILLFGIWIGLAFMMKTFLVFVPLLSLIPYIFFKKNFLFIKFFWLGLLIGFIPFLFWTFSINPYLDKNIIFYLVEKFNFLSSKNTFTNPFYYYFWNVPVTFLPWSFFAIIGTIYNISQSKENKYILAFFPLILLATLSIFSTKTPYYTLQISSIFSLNTYVGIKYL
;
A
#
# COMPACT_ATOMS: atom_id res chain seq x y z
N LEU A 1 -5.80 -4.33 -5.59
CA LEU A 1 -4.39 -4.57 -5.92
C LEU A 1 -3.52 -4.67 -4.67
N VAL A 2 -3.61 -3.71 -3.70
CA VAL A 2 -2.81 -3.73 -2.46
C VAL A 2 -3.02 -5.02 -1.66
N THR A 3 -4.26 -5.50 -1.53
CA THR A 3 -4.59 -6.75 -0.86
C THR A 3 -3.83 -7.95 -1.42
N ILE A 4 -3.69 -8.04 -2.75
CA ILE A 4 -2.95 -9.12 -3.42
C ILE A 4 -1.46 -9.07 -3.04
N GLY A 5 -0.86 -7.88 -3.04
CA GLY A 5 0.53 -7.69 -2.63
C GLY A 5 0.76 -8.09 -1.17
N VAL A 6 -0.12 -7.66 -0.26
CA VAL A 6 -0.06 -8.05 1.16
C VAL A 6 -0.19 -9.56 1.32
N LEU A 7 -1.15 -10.20 0.63
CA LEU A 7 -1.33 -11.66 0.66
C LEU A 7 -0.10 -12.41 0.14
N ALA A 8 0.48 -11.97 -0.98
CA ALA A 8 1.70 -12.55 -1.50
C ALA A 8 2.85 -12.46 -0.47
N LEU A 9 3.02 -11.28 0.15
CA LEU A 9 4.04 -11.04 1.15
C LEU A 9 3.86 -11.92 2.41
N VAL A 10 2.62 -12.08 2.89
CA VAL A 10 2.30 -12.95 4.05
C VAL A 10 2.62 -14.41 3.76
N LYS A 11 2.35 -14.86 2.52
CA LYS A 11 2.61 -16.24 2.10
C LYS A 11 4.10 -16.58 1.96
N ILE A 12 4.99 -15.60 1.98
CA ILE A 12 6.44 -15.83 1.99
C ILE A 12 6.86 -16.33 3.38
N LYS A 13 6.75 -17.62 3.61
CA LYS A 13 7.15 -18.27 4.88
C LYS A 13 8.63 -18.68 4.91
N SER A 14 9.22 -18.92 3.75
CA SER A 14 10.62 -19.37 3.61
C SER A 14 11.21 -18.93 2.27
N LYS A 15 12.55 -19.00 2.15
CA LYS A 15 13.25 -18.75 0.88
C LYS A 15 12.79 -19.67 -0.27
N ASN A 16 12.20 -20.82 0.03
CA ASN A 16 11.72 -21.78 -0.97
C ASN A 16 10.37 -21.37 -1.60
N ASN A 17 9.66 -20.40 -1.06
CA ASN A 17 8.41 -19.89 -1.62
C ASN A 17 8.64 -18.94 -2.81
N LYS A 18 9.44 -19.39 -3.79
CA LYS A 18 9.86 -18.62 -4.98
C LYS A 18 8.69 -18.00 -5.73
N PHE A 19 7.58 -18.72 -5.83
CA PHE A 19 6.36 -18.25 -6.51
C PHE A 19 5.76 -16.98 -5.85
N TYR A 20 5.60 -16.97 -4.53
CA TYR A 20 5.04 -15.79 -3.83
C TYR A 20 6.01 -14.61 -3.80
N ILE A 21 7.33 -14.89 -3.80
CA ILE A 21 8.36 -13.86 -3.92
C ILE A 21 8.29 -13.20 -5.29
N LEU A 22 8.17 -13.98 -6.34
CA LEU A 22 7.99 -13.50 -7.72
C LEU A 22 6.69 -12.72 -7.86
N LEU A 23 5.56 -13.23 -7.33
CA LEU A 23 4.27 -12.53 -7.34
C LEU A 23 4.32 -11.17 -6.63
N PHE A 24 5.04 -11.08 -5.52
CA PHE A 24 5.21 -9.81 -4.81
C PHE A 24 5.98 -8.79 -5.65
N GLY A 25 7.05 -9.22 -6.34
CA GLY A 25 7.77 -8.37 -7.29
C GLY A 25 6.88 -7.91 -8.45
N ILE A 26 6.13 -8.82 -9.10
CA ILE A 26 5.18 -8.49 -10.17
C ILE A 26 4.14 -7.48 -9.67
N TRP A 27 3.61 -7.68 -8.47
CA TRP A 27 2.63 -6.76 -7.87
C TRP A 27 3.17 -5.33 -7.78
N ILE A 28 4.43 -5.13 -7.35
CA ILE A 28 5.04 -3.80 -7.25
C ILE A 28 5.07 -3.12 -8.62
N GLY A 29 5.54 -3.81 -9.65
CA GLY A 29 5.61 -3.27 -11.01
C GLY A 29 4.23 -2.90 -11.58
N LEU A 30 3.24 -3.78 -11.44
CA LEU A 30 1.87 -3.51 -11.88
C LEU A 30 1.21 -2.38 -11.07
N ALA A 31 1.47 -2.30 -9.78
CA ALA A 31 0.96 -1.24 -8.93
C ALA A 31 1.54 0.13 -9.33
N PHE A 32 2.81 0.16 -9.74
CA PHE A 32 3.44 1.36 -10.28
C PHE A 32 2.76 1.83 -11.57
N MET A 33 2.43 0.92 -12.48
CA MET A 33 1.68 1.25 -13.70
C MET A 33 0.33 1.91 -13.38
N MET A 34 -0.41 1.42 -12.39
CA MET A 34 -1.75 1.92 -12.08
C MET A 34 -1.78 3.26 -11.34
N LYS A 35 -0.86 3.49 -10.41
CA LYS A 35 -0.88 4.63 -9.48
C LYS A 35 0.43 5.40 -9.43
N THR A 36 1.42 5.04 -10.26
CA THR A 36 2.75 5.68 -10.29
C THR A 36 3.34 5.86 -8.89
N PHE A 37 3.61 7.09 -8.48
CA PHE A 37 4.23 7.38 -7.17
C PHE A 37 3.39 6.99 -5.95
N LEU A 38 2.06 6.91 -6.08
CA LEU A 38 1.20 6.51 -4.96
C LEU A 38 1.39 5.05 -4.51
N VAL A 39 2.08 4.22 -5.30
CA VAL A 39 2.46 2.86 -4.86
C VAL A 39 3.47 2.88 -3.70
N PHE A 40 4.25 3.95 -3.59
CA PHE A 40 5.20 4.08 -2.48
C PHE A 40 4.51 4.17 -1.12
N VAL A 41 3.27 4.67 -1.06
CA VAL A 41 2.51 4.77 0.20
C VAL A 41 2.29 3.39 0.84
N PRO A 42 1.64 2.41 0.18
CA PRO A 42 1.51 1.07 0.75
C PRO A 42 2.86 0.34 0.91
N LEU A 43 3.85 0.60 0.05
CA LEU A 43 5.19 0.02 0.22
C LEU A 43 5.88 0.53 1.49
N LEU A 44 5.85 1.84 1.75
CA LEU A 44 6.35 2.43 2.99
C LEU A 44 5.64 1.85 4.22
N SER A 45 4.34 1.66 4.10
CA SER A 45 3.52 1.08 5.18
C SER A 45 3.85 -0.39 5.46
N LEU A 46 4.37 -1.12 4.47
CA LEU A 46 4.82 -2.50 4.61
C LEU A 46 6.27 -2.62 5.10
N ILE A 47 7.02 -1.52 5.19
CA ILE A 47 8.43 -1.53 5.60
C ILE A 47 8.68 -2.33 6.89
N PRO A 48 7.92 -2.13 8.00
CA PRO A 48 8.18 -2.88 9.23
C PRO A 48 8.10 -4.40 9.04
N TYR A 49 7.14 -4.86 8.23
CA TYR A 49 7.00 -6.27 7.92
C TYR A 49 8.08 -6.78 6.97
N ILE A 50 8.46 -5.98 5.98
CA ILE A 50 9.54 -6.29 5.03
C ILE A 50 10.88 -6.43 5.77
N PHE A 51 11.17 -5.52 6.71
CA PHE A 51 12.38 -5.63 7.55
C PHE A 51 12.39 -6.88 8.41
N PHE A 52 11.24 -7.26 8.94
CA PHE A 52 11.11 -8.50 9.69
C PHE A 52 11.41 -9.74 8.82
N LYS A 53 11.01 -9.71 7.53
CA LYS A 53 11.20 -10.82 6.56
C LYS A 53 12.24 -10.55 5.47
N LYS A 54 13.18 -9.64 5.69
CA LYS A 54 14.13 -9.11 4.70
C LYS A 54 14.86 -10.12 3.80
N ASN A 55 14.98 -11.38 4.23
CA ASN A 55 15.75 -12.39 3.51
C ASN A 55 15.25 -12.68 2.08
N PHE A 56 14.00 -12.38 1.74
CA PHE A 56 13.46 -12.60 0.40
C PHE A 56 13.90 -11.55 -0.62
N LEU A 57 14.27 -10.33 -0.18
CA LEU A 57 14.73 -9.25 -1.07
C LEU A 57 16.03 -9.60 -1.79
N PHE A 58 16.86 -10.49 -1.21
CA PHE A 58 18.11 -10.96 -1.81
C PHE A 58 17.91 -12.12 -2.78
N ILE A 59 16.67 -12.59 -3.00
CA ILE A 59 16.37 -13.70 -3.88
C ILE A 59 16.11 -13.16 -5.29
N LYS A 60 16.84 -13.71 -6.31
CA LYS A 60 16.68 -13.27 -7.71
C LYS A 60 15.23 -13.30 -8.23
N PHE A 61 14.38 -14.17 -7.69
CA PHE A 61 12.97 -14.22 -8.06
C PHE A 61 12.18 -12.96 -7.70
N PHE A 62 12.58 -12.21 -6.66
CA PHE A 62 11.99 -10.90 -6.37
C PHE A 62 12.28 -9.90 -7.49
N TRP A 63 13.55 -9.77 -7.87
CA TRP A 63 13.98 -8.84 -8.93
C TRP A 63 13.43 -9.22 -10.29
N LEU A 64 13.40 -10.53 -10.59
CA LEU A 64 12.80 -11.05 -11.82
C LEU A 64 11.29 -10.74 -11.86
N GLY A 65 10.58 -10.94 -10.76
CA GLY A 65 9.16 -10.54 -10.64
C GLY A 65 8.95 -9.05 -10.85
N LEU A 66 9.81 -8.22 -10.26
CA LEU A 66 9.75 -6.77 -10.42
C LEU A 66 9.97 -6.37 -11.88
N LEU A 67 10.96 -6.92 -12.57
CA LEU A 67 11.20 -6.69 -13.99
C LEU A 67 9.97 -7.07 -14.83
N ILE A 68 9.42 -8.27 -14.64
CA ILE A 68 8.22 -8.73 -15.35
C ILE A 68 7.05 -7.77 -15.10
N GLY A 69 6.85 -7.35 -13.84
CA GLY A 69 5.78 -6.42 -13.47
C GLY A 69 5.92 -5.04 -14.08
N PHE A 70 7.16 -4.59 -14.39
CA PHE A 70 7.41 -3.31 -15.05
C PHE A 70 7.25 -3.35 -16.58
N ILE A 71 7.23 -4.53 -17.22
CA ILE A 71 7.08 -4.65 -18.68
C ILE A 71 5.85 -3.88 -19.21
N PRO A 72 4.63 -4.02 -18.65
CA PRO A 72 3.47 -3.30 -19.13
C PRO A 72 3.64 -1.77 -19.04
N PHE A 73 4.28 -1.27 -17.98
CA PHE A 73 4.58 0.15 -17.82
C PHE A 73 5.55 0.65 -18.91
N LEU A 74 6.63 -0.09 -19.17
CA LEU A 74 7.59 0.25 -20.22
C LEU A 74 6.91 0.24 -21.59
N PHE A 75 6.15 -0.80 -21.90
CA PHE A 75 5.41 -0.87 -23.16
C PHE A 75 4.46 0.33 -23.33
N TRP A 76 3.71 0.67 -22.28
CA TRP A 76 2.83 1.84 -22.31
C TRP A 76 3.61 3.15 -22.52
N THR A 77 4.75 3.34 -21.84
CA THR A 77 5.56 4.56 -22.00
C THR A 77 6.13 4.70 -23.40
N PHE A 78 6.61 3.61 -24.00
CA PHE A 78 7.11 3.63 -25.38
C PHE A 78 5.99 3.90 -26.40
N SER A 79 4.81 3.34 -26.17
CA SER A 79 3.67 3.53 -27.08
C SER A 79 3.10 4.95 -27.03
N ILE A 80 3.10 5.61 -25.88
CA ILE A 80 2.48 6.93 -25.74
C ILE A 80 3.45 8.09 -25.98
N ASN A 81 4.75 7.88 -25.75
CA ASN A 81 5.75 8.95 -25.83
C ASN A 81 5.78 9.70 -27.17
N PRO A 82 5.57 9.06 -28.35
CA PRO A 82 5.52 9.77 -29.64
C PRO A 82 4.34 10.75 -29.78
N TYR A 83 3.29 10.59 -28.97
CA TYR A 83 2.08 11.43 -29.01
C TYR A 83 2.09 12.55 -27.97
N LEU A 84 3.17 12.68 -27.19
CA LEU A 84 3.31 13.68 -26.16
C LEU A 84 4.23 14.81 -26.61
N ASP A 85 3.90 16.06 -26.31
CA ASP A 85 4.73 17.24 -26.58
C ASP A 85 6.02 17.23 -25.74
N LYS A 86 6.00 16.56 -24.58
CA LYS A 86 7.13 16.41 -23.64
C LYS A 86 7.33 14.96 -23.28
N ASN A 87 8.55 14.62 -22.85
CA ASN A 87 8.85 13.28 -22.35
C ASN A 87 7.90 12.90 -21.19
N ILE A 88 7.41 11.66 -21.22
CA ILE A 88 6.47 11.12 -20.21
C ILE A 88 7.00 11.27 -18.76
N ILE A 89 8.32 11.19 -18.56
CA ILE A 89 8.95 11.38 -17.25
C ILE A 89 8.62 12.79 -16.71
N PHE A 90 8.63 13.81 -17.58
CA PHE A 90 8.28 15.17 -17.19
C PHE A 90 6.83 15.27 -16.70
N TYR A 91 5.88 14.64 -17.41
CA TYR A 91 4.48 14.58 -16.98
C TYR A 91 4.30 13.86 -15.65
N LEU A 92 5.08 12.80 -15.41
CA LEU A 92 5.02 12.08 -14.13
C LEU A 92 5.52 12.96 -12.97
N VAL A 93 6.62 13.69 -13.16
CA VAL A 93 7.16 14.61 -12.17
C VAL A 93 6.21 15.78 -11.92
N GLU A 94 5.63 16.34 -12.98
CA GLU A 94 4.63 17.42 -12.87
C GLU A 94 3.40 16.97 -12.08
N LYS A 95 2.90 15.75 -12.34
CA LYS A 95 1.81 15.14 -11.59
C LYS A 95 2.16 14.93 -10.12
N PHE A 96 3.38 14.53 -9.82
CA PHE A 96 3.84 14.40 -8.44
C PHE A 96 3.86 15.76 -7.73
N ASN A 97 4.41 16.79 -8.38
CA ASN A 97 4.42 18.14 -7.84
C ASN A 97 3.00 18.69 -7.63
N PHE A 98 2.08 18.41 -8.55
CA PHE A 98 0.68 18.79 -8.41
C PHE A 98 0.02 18.13 -7.18
N LEU A 99 0.28 16.84 -6.94
CA LEU A 99 -0.24 16.12 -5.76
C LEU A 99 0.35 16.62 -4.44
N SER A 100 1.57 17.15 -4.47
CA SER A 100 2.23 17.73 -3.29
C SER A 100 1.88 19.20 -3.08
N SER A 101 1.43 19.92 -4.11
CA SER A 101 1.05 21.32 -4.03
C SER A 101 -0.35 21.52 -3.44
N LYS A 102 -0.57 22.69 -2.78
CA LYS A 102 -1.84 23.04 -2.13
C LYS A 102 -2.90 23.56 -3.12
N ASN A 103 -3.27 22.80 -4.15
CA ASN A 103 -4.14 23.36 -5.20
C ASN A 103 -5.63 23.01 -5.02
N THR A 104 -6.00 21.75 -4.88
CA THR A 104 -7.40 21.32 -4.78
C THR A 104 -7.53 20.17 -3.78
N PHE A 105 -8.66 20.06 -3.11
CA PHE A 105 -8.92 19.02 -2.09
C PHE A 105 -7.94 19.06 -0.90
N THR A 106 -7.53 20.25 -0.47
CA THR A 106 -6.73 20.41 0.74
C THR A 106 -7.58 20.16 1.97
N ASN A 107 -7.20 19.15 2.73
CA ASN A 107 -7.82 18.83 4.00
C ASN A 107 -6.77 18.87 5.12
N PRO A 108 -7.15 19.10 6.39
CA PRO A 108 -6.22 19.14 7.50
C PRO A 108 -5.48 17.81 7.67
N PHE A 109 -4.31 17.85 8.34
CA PHE A 109 -3.47 16.68 8.57
C PHE A 109 -4.23 15.49 9.17
N TYR A 110 -5.14 15.76 10.11
CA TYR A 110 -5.92 14.74 10.81
C TYR A 110 -7.10 14.18 10.00
N TYR A 111 -7.31 14.60 8.76
CA TYR A 111 -8.44 14.23 7.91
C TYR A 111 -8.73 12.72 7.90
N TYR A 112 -7.74 11.88 7.67
CA TYR A 112 -7.95 10.43 7.59
C TYR A 112 -8.22 9.78 8.94
N PHE A 113 -7.76 10.35 10.05
CA PHE A 113 -7.98 9.80 11.38
C PHE A 113 -9.44 9.88 11.84
N TRP A 114 -10.20 10.83 11.35
CA TRP A 114 -11.63 10.89 11.61
C TRP A 114 -12.46 10.36 10.43
N ASN A 115 -12.04 10.60 9.18
CA ASN A 115 -12.79 10.21 7.99
C ASN A 115 -12.91 8.68 7.90
N VAL A 116 -11.82 7.92 8.16
CA VAL A 116 -11.85 6.46 8.11
C VAL A 116 -12.83 5.87 9.14
N PRO A 117 -12.78 6.19 10.43
CA PRO A 117 -13.77 5.70 11.37
C PRO A 117 -15.22 6.01 10.97
N VAL A 118 -15.48 7.19 10.44
CA VAL A 118 -16.84 7.60 10.03
C VAL A 118 -17.31 6.83 8.79
N THR A 119 -16.47 6.69 7.76
CA THR A 119 -16.83 6.01 6.51
C THR A 119 -17.05 4.51 6.68
N PHE A 120 -16.42 3.90 7.68
CA PHE A 120 -16.56 2.46 7.97
C PHE A 120 -17.53 2.13 9.12
N LEU A 121 -18.34 3.11 9.59
CA LEU A 121 -19.37 2.84 10.59
C LEU A 121 -20.40 1.79 10.07
N PRO A 122 -20.92 0.92 10.95
CA PRO A 122 -20.61 0.77 12.38
C PRO A 122 -19.37 -0.11 12.68
N TRP A 123 -18.75 -0.68 11.65
CA TRP A 123 -17.67 -1.67 11.77
C TRP A 123 -16.36 -1.09 12.30
N SER A 124 -16.18 0.22 12.17
CA SER A 124 -14.97 0.92 12.62
C SER A 124 -14.71 0.76 14.11
N PHE A 125 -15.75 0.73 14.93
CA PHE A 125 -15.62 0.51 16.37
C PHE A 125 -14.92 -0.84 16.67
N PHE A 126 -15.41 -1.91 16.08
CA PHE A 126 -14.80 -3.24 16.23
C PHE A 126 -13.40 -3.32 15.61
N ALA A 127 -13.20 -2.65 14.48
CA ALA A 127 -11.88 -2.62 13.83
C ALA A 127 -10.83 -1.91 14.69
N ILE A 128 -11.20 -0.86 15.40
CA ILE A 128 -10.30 -0.16 16.33
C ILE A 128 -9.93 -1.10 17.50
N ILE A 129 -10.90 -1.78 18.11
CA ILE A 129 -10.66 -2.75 19.17
C ILE A 129 -9.72 -3.87 18.68
N GLY A 130 -10.01 -4.44 17.50
CA GLY A 130 -9.17 -5.46 16.90
C GLY A 130 -7.75 -4.97 16.58
N THR A 131 -7.58 -3.72 16.16
CA THR A 131 -6.26 -3.10 15.93
C THR A 131 -5.49 -2.99 17.24
N ILE A 132 -6.12 -2.47 18.30
CA ILE A 132 -5.50 -2.36 19.64
C ILE A 132 -5.08 -3.74 20.16
N TYR A 133 -5.97 -4.73 20.03
CA TYR A 133 -5.65 -6.11 20.41
C TYR A 133 -4.43 -6.64 19.64
N ASN A 134 -4.36 -6.43 18.32
CA ASN A 134 -3.25 -6.86 17.49
C ASN A 134 -1.92 -6.18 17.83
N ILE A 135 -1.94 -4.94 18.32
CA ILE A 135 -0.74 -4.22 18.80
C ILE A 135 -0.14 -4.95 20.00
N SER A 136 -0.97 -5.40 20.92
CA SER A 136 -0.53 -6.08 22.16
C SER A 136 0.02 -7.49 21.91
N GLN A 137 -0.25 -8.08 20.73
CA GLN A 137 0.27 -9.41 20.41
C GLN A 137 1.74 -9.36 20.00
N SER A 138 2.53 -10.28 20.50
CA SER A 138 3.94 -10.47 20.12
C SER A 138 4.13 -11.13 18.75
N LYS A 139 3.04 -11.47 18.05
CA LYS A 139 3.03 -12.22 16.79
C LYS A 139 3.41 -11.35 15.59
N GLU A 140 3.94 -11.99 14.57
CA GLU A 140 4.28 -11.40 13.26
C GLU A 140 3.12 -10.62 12.64
N ASN A 141 1.88 -11.07 12.85
CA ASN A 141 0.67 -10.47 12.28
C ASN A 141 0.43 -9.01 12.68
N LYS A 142 0.98 -8.55 13.82
CA LYS A 142 0.84 -7.16 14.26
C LYS A 142 1.36 -6.15 13.23
N TYR A 143 2.41 -6.52 12.49
CA TYR A 143 3.01 -5.63 11.48
C TYR A 143 2.05 -5.36 10.32
N ILE A 144 1.20 -6.32 9.96
CA ILE A 144 0.22 -6.18 8.89
C ILE A 144 -1.12 -5.69 9.40
N LEU A 145 -1.63 -6.26 10.52
CA LEU A 145 -2.96 -5.95 10.99
C LEU A 145 -3.03 -4.61 11.75
N ALA A 146 -1.94 -4.21 12.42
CA ALA A 146 -1.91 -2.97 13.18
C ALA A 146 -1.01 -1.90 12.54
N PHE A 147 0.27 -2.18 12.31
CA PHE A 147 1.20 -1.15 11.84
C PHE A 147 0.95 -0.73 10.40
N PHE A 148 0.62 -1.65 9.50
CA PHE A 148 0.37 -1.30 8.10
C PHE A 148 -0.76 -0.24 7.95
N PRO A 149 -1.99 -0.42 8.49
CA PRO A 149 -3.02 0.59 8.35
C PRO A 149 -2.66 1.92 9.04
N LEU A 150 -2.03 1.88 10.22
CA LEU A 150 -1.63 3.10 10.93
C LEU A 150 -0.56 3.90 10.17
N ILE A 151 0.48 3.23 9.67
CA ILE A 151 1.54 3.90 8.89
C ILE A 151 0.97 4.40 7.56
N LEU A 152 0.07 3.65 6.91
CA LEU A 152 -0.57 4.08 5.68
C LEU A 152 -1.39 5.36 5.89
N LEU A 153 -2.20 5.43 6.95
CA LEU A 153 -2.94 6.65 7.28
C LEU A 153 -2.01 7.82 7.61
N ALA A 154 -0.96 7.57 8.39
CA ALA A 154 0.04 8.60 8.71
C ALA A 154 0.73 9.12 7.44
N THR A 155 1.16 8.21 6.54
CA THR A 155 1.83 8.57 5.29
C THR A 155 0.89 9.35 4.37
N LEU A 156 -0.37 8.92 4.22
CA LEU A 156 -1.37 9.66 3.44
C LEU A 156 -1.65 11.05 4.03
N SER A 157 -1.56 11.19 5.35
CA SER A 157 -1.79 12.47 6.04
C SER A 157 -0.72 13.52 5.75
N ILE A 158 0.48 13.12 5.33
CA ILE A 158 1.58 14.04 4.96
C ILE A 158 1.25 14.79 3.66
N PHE A 159 0.57 14.13 2.71
CA PHE A 159 0.22 14.77 1.45
C PHE A 159 -0.85 15.84 1.65
N SER A 160 -0.72 16.97 0.93
CA SER A 160 -1.70 18.05 0.99
C SER A 160 -3.03 17.68 0.33
N THR A 161 -2.98 16.99 -0.80
CA THR A 161 -4.18 16.50 -1.51
C THR A 161 -4.72 15.25 -0.84
N LYS A 162 -5.91 15.33 -0.25
CA LYS A 162 -6.55 14.23 0.48
C LYS A 162 -7.90 13.87 -0.12
N THR A 163 -8.05 12.61 -0.50
CA THR A 163 -9.30 12.09 -1.06
C THR A 163 -9.76 10.82 -0.30
N PRO A 164 -11.07 10.64 -0.07
CA PRO A 164 -11.57 9.50 0.71
C PRO A 164 -11.18 8.14 0.13
N TYR A 165 -11.10 8.02 -1.21
CA TYR A 165 -10.83 6.74 -1.85
C TYR A 165 -9.40 6.21 -1.65
N TYR A 166 -8.46 7.02 -1.18
CA TYR A 166 -7.11 6.52 -0.86
C TYR A 166 -7.12 5.53 0.30
N THR A 167 -8.09 5.64 1.19
CA THR A 167 -8.26 4.74 2.34
C THR A 167 -8.82 3.37 1.99
N LEU A 168 -9.37 3.18 0.79
CA LEU A 168 -9.81 1.86 0.31
C LEU A 168 -8.69 0.81 0.31
N GLN A 169 -7.43 1.24 0.32
CA GLN A 169 -6.28 0.35 0.40
C GLN A 169 -6.21 -0.44 1.72
N ILE A 170 -6.82 0.05 2.78
CA ILE A 170 -6.86 -0.61 4.09
C ILE A 170 -8.15 -1.40 4.34
N SER A 171 -9.14 -1.35 3.47
CA SER A 171 -10.47 -1.93 3.71
C SER A 171 -10.42 -3.41 4.07
N SER A 172 -9.60 -4.21 3.40
CA SER A 172 -9.44 -5.64 3.69
C SER A 172 -8.81 -5.90 5.06
N ILE A 173 -7.81 -5.10 5.45
CA ILE A 173 -7.19 -5.21 6.79
C ILE A 173 -8.16 -4.74 7.87
N PHE A 174 -8.92 -3.70 7.55
CA PHE A 174 -9.95 -3.17 8.46
C PHE A 174 -11.03 -4.23 8.73
N SER A 175 -11.48 -4.97 7.70
CA SER A 175 -12.43 -6.08 7.85
C SER A 175 -11.87 -7.22 8.71
N LEU A 176 -10.58 -7.56 8.56
CA LEU A 176 -9.93 -8.55 9.40
C LEU A 176 -9.85 -8.09 10.86
N ASN A 177 -9.52 -6.82 11.10
CA ASN A 177 -9.51 -6.25 12.44
C ASN A 177 -10.92 -6.20 13.05
N THR A 178 -11.96 -5.93 12.24
CA THR A 178 -13.36 -6.01 12.69
C THR A 178 -13.68 -7.41 13.21
N TYR A 179 -13.32 -8.44 12.44
CA TYR A 179 -13.52 -9.83 12.89
C TYR A 179 -12.79 -10.11 14.20
N VAL A 180 -11.54 -9.69 14.33
CA VAL A 180 -10.78 -9.85 15.58
C VAL A 180 -11.45 -9.08 16.71
N GLY A 181 -11.89 -7.85 16.50
CA GLY A 181 -12.57 -7.05 17.53
C GLY A 181 -13.87 -7.69 18.03
N ILE A 182 -14.70 -8.21 17.12
CA ILE A 182 -15.94 -8.92 17.49
C ILE A 182 -15.64 -10.16 18.30
N LYS A 183 -14.57 -10.90 17.98
CA LYS A 183 -14.21 -12.13 18.69
C LYS A 183 -13.73 -11.88 20.13
N TYR A 184 -13.21 -10.70 20.42
CA TYR A 184 -12.60 -10.35 21.70
C TYR A 184 -13.43 -9.36 22.54
N LEU A 185 -14.64 -9.05 22.12
CA LEU A 185 -15.71 -8.46 22.93
C LEU A 185 -16.57 -9.55 23.56
#